data_20324611a6bdbd2374ba22a3e7754393
#
_entry.id   20324611a6bdbd2374ba22a3e7754393
#
_cell.length_a   1.000
_cell.length_b   1.000
_cell.length_c   1.000
_cell.angle_alpha   90.00
_cell.angle_beta   90.00
_cell.angle_gamma   90.00
#
_symmetry.space_group_name_H-M   'P 1'
#
loop_
_entity.id
_entity.type
_entity.pdbx_description
1 polymer ?
#
loop_
_entity_poly.entity_id
_entity_poly.type
_entity_poly.pdbx_seq_one_letter_code
_entity_poly.pdbx_strand_id
1 'polypeptide(L)'
;MVKWWKPVGLMVITFIFAVSLKNDFVYFLLGFELMLYLAAFCQVLWLSGKVNMQIMIPDSRVFRKEMFQIRVELKNSSRFPVSQLMVRLALRAFPEKEELLLKGKLMLDSGERGCLCFQMDSTHCGCLEIRADRLIVTDFMGAFQRSCKIDSEKKAMIFIMPETSMEGRSFPEVQGIFKDEDGNSDKRGDDILDVS
;
A
#
# COMPACT_ATOMS: atom_id res chain seq x y z
N MET A 1 1.94 4.93 -17.64
CA MET A 1 2.02 5.55 -18.98
C MET A 1 3.16 6.55 -18.96
N VAL A 2 4.19 6.33 -19.76
CA VAL A 2 5.32 7.25 -19.85
C VAL A 2 4.87 8.44 -20.67
N LYS A 3 5.05 9.65 -20.14
CA LYS A 3 4.70 10.88 -20.88
C LYS A 3 5.83 11.24 -21.85
N TRP A 4 6.05 10.40 -22.84
CA TRP A 4 7.12 10.54 -23.83
C TRP A 4 7.01 11.80 -24.70
N TRP A 5 5.84 12.39 -24.79
CA TRP A 5 5.58 13.50 -25.70
C TRP A 5 6.32 14.79 -25.33
N LYS A 6 6.63 15.03 -24.04
CA LYS A 6 7.37 16.22 -23.62
C LYS A 6 8.83 16.22 -24.09
N PRO A 7 9.64 15.17 -23.77
CA PRO A 7 11.02 15.10 -24.25
C PRO A 7 11.11 15.03 -25.77
N VAL A 8 10.21 14.27 -26.41
CA VAL A 8 10.18 14.19 -27.88
C VAL A 8 9.85 15.53 -28.52
N GLY A 9 8.89 16.27 -27.96
CA GLY A 9 8.54 17.61 -28.44
C GLY A 9 9.72 18.59 -28.39
N LEU A 10 10.47 18.61 -27.29
CA LEU A 10 11.65 19.45 -27.14
C LEU A 10 12.74 19.06 -28.14
N MET A 11 13.06 17.77 -28.28
CA MET A 11 14.01 17.27 -29.25
C MET A 11 13.66 17.66 -30.70
N VAL A 12 12.39 17.58 -31.07
CA VAL A 12 11.92 17.97 -32.41
C VAL A 12 12.16 19.48 -32.65
N ILE A 13 11.85 20.31 -31.66
CA ILE A 13 12.08 21.75 -31.74
C ILE A 13 13.57 22.06 -31.91
N THR A 14 14.41 21.46 -31.05
CA THR A 14 15.88 21.65 -31.13
C THR A 14 16.43 21.17 -32.48
N PHE A 15 15.90 20.06 -33.00
CA PHE A 15 16.29 19.53 -34.31
C PHE A 15 15.93 20.49 -35.46
N ILE A 16 14.72 21.06 -35.44
CA ILE A 16 14.29 22.07 -36.45
C ILE A 16 15.22 23.27 -36.42
N PHE A 17 15.58 23.75 -35.22
CA PHE A 17 16.55 24.86 -35.10
C PHE A 17 17.93 24.48 -35.60
N ALA A 18 18.42 23.27 -35.34
CA ALA A 18 19.71 22.78 -35.81
C ALA A 18 19.78 22.79 -37.33
N VAL A 19 18.74 22.31 -38.00
CA VAL A 19 18.67 22.29 -39.47
C VAL A 19 18.55 23.69 -40.05
N SER A 20 17.80 24.60 -39.40
CA SER A 20 17.54 25.94 -39.89
C SER A 20 18.77 26.87 -39.76
N LEU A 21 19.46 26.81 -38.64
CA LEU A 21 20.57 27.73 -38.34
C LEU A 21 21.92 27.22 -38.86
N LYS A 22 22.05 25.93 -39.21
CA LYS A 22 23.30 25.29 -39.67
C LYS A 22 24.53 25.65 -38.80
N ASN A 23 24.33 25.79 -37.50
CA ASN A 23 25.36 26.21 -36.56
C ASN A 23 25.83 24.99 -35.74
N ASP A 24 27.14 24.77 -35.69
CA ASP A 24 27.77 23.66 -34.99
C ASP A 24 27.40 23.63 -33.49
N PHE A 25 27.21 24.79 -32.89
CA PHE A 25 26.76 24.88 -31.48
C PHE A 25 25.39 24.26 -31.26
N VAL A 26 24.45 24.42 -32.20
CA VAL A 26 23.10 23.84 -32.07
C VAL A 26 23.13 22.30 -32.22
N TYR A 27 24.01 21.79 -33.09
CA TYR A 27 24.23 20.34 -33.18
C TYR A 27 24.86 19.77 -31.93
N PHE A 28 25.79 20.48 -31.29
CA PHE A 28 26.36 20.11 -30.01
C PHE A 28 25.26 20.07 -28.91
N LEU A 29 24.38 21.09 -28.87
CA LEU A 29 23.27 21.15 -27.94
C LEU A 29 22.30 19.97 -28.11
N LEU A 30 21.99 19.62 -29.36
CA LEU A 30 21.15 18.44 -29.66
C LEU A 30 21.79 17.13 -29.16
N GLY A 31 23.08 16.97 -29.38
CA GLY A 31 23.84 15.81 -28.89
C GLY A 31 23.84 15.71 -27.36
N PHE A 32 24.02 16.86 -26.69
CA PHE A 32 23.97 16.94 -25.22
C PHE A 32 22.57 16.61 -24.67
N GLU A 33 21.52 17.14 -25.29
CA GLU A 33 20.12 16.83 -24.94
C GLU A 33 19.84 15.34 -25.08
N LEU A 34 20.28 14.71 -26.16
CA LEU A 34 20.12 13.27 -26.37
C LEU A 34 20.83 12.46 -25.27
N MET A 35 22.05 12.85 -24.89
CA MET A 35 22.80 12.22 -23.82
C MET A 35 22.07 12.34 -22.46
N LEU A 36 21.50 13.51 -22.15
CA LEU A 36 20.73 13.71 -20.92
C LEU A 36 19.50 12.81 -20.85
N TYR A 37 18.74 12.70 -21.94
CA TYR A 37 17.59 11.80 -21.99
C TYR A 37 17.98 10.34 -21.89
N LEU A 38 19.08 9.94 -22.52
CA LEU A 38 19.59 8.58 -22.40
C LEU A 38 19.99 8.26 -20.95
N ALA A 39 20.71 9.20 -20.31
CA ALA A 39 21.09 9.06 -18.90
C ALA A 39 19.88 8.96 -17.97
N ALA A 40 18.86 9.80 -18.16
CA ALA A 40 17.61 9.78 -17.40
C ALA A 40 16.86 8.46 -17.59
N PHE A 41 16.80 7.95 -18.82
CA PHE A 41 16.19 6.66 -19.12
C PHE A 41 16.93 5.51 -18.44
N CYS A 42 18.26 5.45 -18.55
CA CYS A 42 19.08 4.43 -17.87
C CYS A 42 18.91 4.49 -16.34
N GLN A 43 18.86 5.71 -15.78
CA GLN A 43 18.65 5.90 -14.35
C GLN A 43 17.32 5.27 -13.88
N VAL A 44 16.20 5.54 -14.56
CA VAL A 44 14.88 4.98 -14.21
C VAL A 44 14.88 3.47 -14.33
N LEU A 45 15.52 2.91 -15.37
CA LEU A 45 15.65 1.47 -15.53
C LEU A 45 16.35 0.83 -14.33
N TRP A 46 17.44 1.42 -13.91
CA TRP A 46 18.23 0.91 -12.78
C TRP A 46 17.48 1.06 -11.46
N LEU A 47 16.92 2.24 -11.17
CA LEU A 47 16.21 2.54 -9.93
C LEU A 47 14.98 1.65 -9.74
N SER A 48 14.28 1.31 -10.81
CA SER A 48 13.04 0.52 -10.73
C SER A 48 13.21 -0.88 -10.10
N GLY A 49 14.43 -1.42 -10.11
CA GLY A 49 14.74 -2.72 -9.49
C GLY A 49 15.38 -2.63 -8.11
N LYS A 50 15.65 -1.41 -7.59
CA LYS A 50 16.39 -1.20 -6.35
C LYS A 50 15.58 -0.54 -5.23
N VAL A 51 14.34 -0.17 -5.51
CA VAL A 51 13.43 0.39 -4.51
C VAL A 51 12.56 -0.73 -3.94
N ASN A 52 12.63 -0.89 -2.62
CA ASN A 52 11.82 -1.84 -1.86
C ASN A 52 10.76 -1.09 -1.07
N MET A 53 9.58 -1.71 -0.95
CA MET A 53 8.46 -1.18 -0.20
C MET A 53 7.97 -2.21 0.81
N GLN A 54 7.64 -1.76 2.03
CA GLN A 54 7.00 -2.56 3.08
C GLN A 54 5.83 -1.76 3.66
N ILE A 55 4.70 -2.44 3.84
CA ILE A 55 3.53 -1.86 4.50
C ILE A 55 3.57 -2.33 5.95
N MET A 56 3.61 -1.39 6.87
CA MET A 56 3.56 -1.64 8.31
C MET A 56 2.23 -1.13 8.86
N ILE A 57 1.54 -2.00 9.55
CA ILE A 57 0.33 -1.67 10.27
C ILE A 57 0.64 -1.85 11.75
N PRO A 58 0.56 -0.80 12.55
CA PRO A 58 0.89 -0.88 13.98
C PRO A 58 -0.07 -1.81 14.71
N ASP A 59 -1.36 -1.75 14.38
CA ASP A 59 -2.39 -2.57 15.02
C ASP A 59 -3.28 -3.23 13.97
N SER A 60 -3.45 -4.55 14.09
CA SER A 60 -4.37 -5.31 13.24
C SER A 60 -5.84 -5.13 13.65
N ARG A 61 -6.08 -4.50 14.80
CA ARG A 61 -7.40 -4.26 15.38
C ARG A 61 -7.54 -2.80 15.77
N VAL A 62 -8.57 -2.14 15.25
CA VAL A 62 -8.89 -0.73 15.51
C VAL A 62 -10.35 -0.64 15.89
N PHE A 63 -10.70 0.23 16.85
CA PHE A 63 -12.09 0.47 17.20
C PHE A 63 -12.73 1.50 16.26
N ARG A 64 -14.05 1.39 16.11
CA ARG A 64 -14.83 2.36 15.32
C ARG A 64 -14.64 3.76 15.89
N LYS A 65 -14.51 4.76 15.01
CA LYS A 65 -14.23 6.18 15.30
C LYS A 65 -12.80 6.47 15.78
N GLU A 66 -11.94 5.47 15.84
CA GLU A 66 -10.55 5.67 16.16
C GLU A 66 -9.75 6.02 14.91
N MET A 67 -8.83 6.97 15.04
CA MET A 67 -7.88 7.30 13.98
C MET A 67 -6.75 6.27 13.96
N PHE A 68 -6.45 5.71 12.82
CA PHE A 68 -5.32 4.82 12.64
C PHE A 68 -4.39 5.28 11.54
N GLN A 69 -3.12 4.87 11.64
CA GLN A 69 -2.09 5.21 10.67
C GLN A 69 -1.65 3.99 9.89
N ILE A 70 -1.63 4.13 8.56
CA ILE A 70 -0.99 3.17 7.66
C ILE A 70 0.40 3.71 7.37
N ARG A 71 1.44 2.99 7.81
CA ARG A 71 2.82 3.36 7.60
C ARG A 71 3.41 2.55 6.44
N VAL A 72 3.94 3.24 5.45
CA VAL A 72 4.61 2.62 4.29
C VAL A 72 6.07 2.99 4.35
N GLU A 73 6.91 2.01 4.64
CA GLU A 73 8.35 2.17 4.58
C GLU A 73 8.87 1.89 3.18
N LEU A 74 9.73 2.78 2.72
CA LEU A 74 10.36 2.74 1.42
C LEU A 74 11.88 2.79 1.62
N LYS A 75 12.59 1.91 0.95
CA LYS A 75 14.06 1.87 0.99
C LYS A 75 14.62 1.98 -0.43
N ASN A 76 15.48 2.97 -0.62
CA ASN A 76 16.29 3.09 -1.82
C ASN A 76 17.60 2.32 -1.61
N SER A 77 17.75 1.16 -2.25
CA SER A 77 18.98 0.35 -2.17
C SER A 77 19.95 0.69 -3.30
N SER A 78 19.73 1.79 -4.04
CA SER A 78 20.60 2.22 -5.13
C SER A 78 21.64 3.25 -4.65
N ARG A 79 22.67 3.47 -5.49
CA ARG A 79 23.68 4.52 -5.29
C ARG A 79 23.23 5.90 -5.79
N PHE A 80 22.06 5.96 -6.43
CA PHE A 80 21.51 7.21 -6.97
C PHE A 80 20.29 7.65 -6.19
N PRO A 81 20.10 8.96 -5.98
CA PRO A 81 18.91 9.50 -5.38
C PRO A 81 17.69 9.26 -6.28
N VAL A 82 16.54 9.04 -5.64
CA VAL A 82 15.24 8.96 -6.31
C VAL A 82 14.53 10.30 -6.14
N SER A 83 14.50 11.09 -7.21
CA SER A 83 13.94 12.44 -7.19
C SER A 83 12.44 12.46 -6.91
N GLN A 84 11.70 11.46 -7.39
CA GLN A 84 10.29 11.32 -7.09
C GLN A 84 9.86 9.86 -7.11
N LEU A 85 9.37 9.42 -5.98
CA LEU A 85 8.77 8.12 -5.76
C LEU A 85 7.28 8.31 -5.45
N MET A 86 6.40 7.75 -6.28
CA MET A 86 4.96 7.80 -6.06
C MET A 86 4.47 6.43 -5.64
N VAL A 87 3.84 6.37 -4.47
CA VAL A 87 3.17 5.17 -3.95
C VAL A 87 1.67 5.30 -4.17
N ARG A 88 1.05 4.23 -4.63
CA ARG A 88 -0.40 4.10 -4.70
C ARG A 88 -0.82 2.87 -3.91
N LEU A 89 -1.69 3.09 -2.94
CA LEU A 89 -2.32 2.03 -2.15
C LEU A 89 -3.78 1.93 -2.55
N ALA A 90 -4.25 0.72 -2.70
CA ALA A 90 -5.65 0.40 -2.87
C ALA A 90 -6.18 -0.15 -1.55
N LEU A 91 -7.21 0.49 -1.01
CA LEU A 91 -7.90 0.08 0.20
C LEU A 91 -9.27 -0.44 -0.19
N ARG A 92 -9.61 -1.64 0.25
CA ARG A 92 -10.90 -2.26 -0.01
C ARG A 92 -11.58 -2.60 1.29
N ALA A 93 -12.72 -1.99 1.53
CA ALA A 93 -13.56 -2.29 2.68
C ALA A 93 -14.51 -3.46 2.36
N PHE A 94 -14.68 -4.39 3.32
CA PHE A 94 -15.65 -5.47 3.26
C PHE A 94 -16.71 -5.23 4.34
N PRO A 95 -18.01 -5.39 4.02
CA PRO A 95 -18.60 -5.95 2.79
C PRO A 95 -18.77 -4.96 1.64
N GLU A 96 -18.52 -3.67 1.86
CA GLU A 96 -18.63 -2.64 0.83
C GLU A 96 -17.52 -2.85 -0.20
N LYS A 97 -17.89 -2.89 -1.49
CA LYS A 97 -16.93 -3.09 -2.58
C LYS A 97 -16.24 -1.79 -3.02
N GLU A 98 -16.34 -0.74 -2.24
CA GLU A 98 -15.68 0.52 -2.56
C GLU A 98 -14.17 0.40 -2.44
N GLU A 99 -13.47 0.81 -3.48
CA GLU A 99 -12.01 0.83 -3.53
C GLU A 99 -11.54 2.29 -3.42
N LEU A 100 -10.88 2.61 -2.32
CA LEU A 100 -10.26 3.91 -2.09
C LEU A 100 -8.79 3.87 -2.51
N LEU A 101 -8.37 4.82 -3.35
CA LEU A 101 -6.98 4.92 -3.79
C LEU A 101 -6.26 6.05 -3.05
N LEU A 102 -5.30 5.68 -2.20
CA LEU A 102 -4.38 6.61 -1.57
C LEU A 102 -3.14 6.82 -2.43
N LYS A 103 -2.68 8.06 -2.51
CA LYS A 103 -1.47 8.43 -3.26
C LYS A 103 -0.54 9.23 -2.35
N GLY A 104 0.71 8.80 -2.27
CA GLY A 104 1.77 9.52 -1.57
C GLY A 104 2.97 9.73 -2.48
N LYS A 105 3.72 10.80 -2.22
CA LYS A 105 4.98 11.10 -2.91
C LYS A 105 6.08 11.26 -1.88
N LEU A 106 7.26 10.76 -2.21
CA LEU A 106 8.44 10.86 -1.37
C LEU A 106 9.67 11.01 -2.26
N MET A 107 10.69 11.67 -1.74
CA MET A 107 12.05 11.70 -2.31
C MET A 107 12.94 10.88 -1.39
N LEU A 108 13.89 10.16 -1.95
CA LEU A 108 14.82 9.34 -1.16
C LEU A 108 16.24 9.52 -1.69
N ASP A 109 17.15 9.80 -0.81
CA ASP A 109 18.57 9.82 -1.14
C ASP A 109 19.13 8.42 -1.34
N SER A 110 20.38 8.34 -1.75
CA SER A 110 21.09 7.06 -1.95
C SER A 110 21.17 6.28 -0.64
N GLY A 111 20.67 5.05 -0.63
CA GLY A 111 20.68 4.19 0.55
C GLY A 111 19.67 4.56 1.64
N GLU A 112 18.90 5.62 1.46
CA GLU A 112 17.97 6.16 2.46
C GLU A 112 16.72 5.28 2.62
N ARG A 113 16.16 5.35 3.85
CA ARG A 113 14.85 4.84 4.19
C ARG A 113 13.93 5.99 4.48
N GLY A 114 12.77 6.00 3.85
CA GLY A 114 11.73 6.98 4.10
C GLY A 114 10.43 6.33 4.49
N CYS A 115 9.56 7.09 5.14
CA CYS A 115 8.27 6.63 5.60
C CYS A 115 7.17 7.57 5.11
N LEU A 116 6.10 6.99 4.56
CA LEU A 116 4.84 7.68 4.26
C LEU A 116 3.79 7.22 5.26
N CYS A 117 3.19 8.18 5.96
CA CYS A 117 2.10 7.94 6.90
C CYS A 117 0.79 8.44 6.31
N PHE A 118 -0.20 7.56 6.22
CA PHE A 118 -1.56 7.90 5.83
C PHE A 118 -2.45 7.78 7.06
N GLN A 119 -3.11 8.89 7.44
CA GLN A 119 -4.08 8.89 8.52
C GLN A 119 -5.46 8.60 7.94
N MET A 120 -6.21 7.73 8.62
CA MET A 120 -7.55 7.34 8.23
C MET A 120 -8.46 7.22 9.44
N ASP A 121 -9.74 7.50 9.23
CA ASP A 121 -10.79 7.33 10.21
C ASP A 121 -11.51 6.00 9.98
N SER A 122 -11.76 5.28 11.05
CA SER A 122 -12.54 4.05 11.04
C SER A 122 -14.04 4.35 11.18
N THR A 123 -14.70 4.74 10.08
CA THR A 123 -16.14 5.09 10.11
C THR A 123 -17.05 3.85 10.11
N HIS A 124 -16.66 2.78 9.43
CA HIS A 124 -17.45 1.57 9.24
C HIS A 124 -16.77 0.37 9.89
N CYS A 125 -17.56 -0.47 10.54
CA CYS A 125 -17.07 -1.75 11.08
C CYS A 125 -16.89 -2.75 9.93
N GLY A 126 -15.85 -3.58 10.02
CA GLY A 126 -15.57 -4.59 9.01
C GLY A 126 -14.10 -4.88 8.85
N CYS A 127 -13.75 -5.50 7.74
CA CYS A 127 -12.38 -5.80 7.37
C CYS A 127 -11.91 -4.84 6.28
N LEU A 128 -10.78 -4.18 6.50
CA LEU A 128 -10.12 -3.31 5.53
C LEU A 128 -8.88 -4.03 4.97
N GLU A 129 -8.93 -4.38 3.69
CA GLU A 129 -7.77 -4.92 2.97
C GLU A 129 -6.96 -3.76 2.38
N ILE A 130 -5.68 -3.70 2.71
CA ILE A 130 -4.74 -2.72 2.19
C ILE A 130 -3.78 -3.44 1.25
N ARG A 131 -3.72 -2.98 0.02
CA ARG A 131 -2.85 -3.54 -1.01
C ARG A 131 -2.04 -2.45 -1.69
N ALA A 132 -0.78 -2.74 -1.97
CA ALA A 132 0.03 -1.91 -2.84
C ALA A 132 -0.44 -2.07 -4.29
N ASP A 133 -0.97 -0.99 -4.89
CA ASP A 133 -1.39 -0.99 -6.29
C ASP A 133 -0.19 -0.73 -7.21
N ARG A 134 0.52 0.37 -6.99
CA ARG A 134 1.66 0.75 -7.83
C ARG A 134 2.71 1.53 -7.06
N LEU A 135 3.96 1.26 -7.40
CA LEU A 135 5.13 2.02 -7.02
C LEU A 135 5.76 2.58 -8.30
N ILE A 136 5.80 3.89 -8.43
CA ILE A 136 6.28 4.55 -9.65
C ILE A 136 7.49 5.39 -9.30
N VAL A 137 8.60 5.11 -9.97
CA VAL A 137 9.84 5.89 -9.89
C VAL A 137 9.89 6.84 -11.08
N THR A 138 10.29 8.07 -10.82
CA THR A 138 10.47 9.11 -11.82
C THR A 138 11.95 9.53 -11.83
N ASP A 139 12.50 9.80 -13.01
CA ASP A 139 13.86 10.31 -13.17
C ASP A 139 14.02 11.73 -12.63
N PHE A 140 15.27 12.22 -12.62
CA PHE A 140 15.60 13.56 -12.12
C PHE A 140 15.00 14.70 -12.94
N MET A 141 14.72 14.47 -14.25
CA MET A 141 14.09 15.46 -15.12
C MET A 141 12.55 15.38 -15.13
N GLY A 142 11.96 14.31 -14.58
CA GLY A 142 10.52 14.06 -14.65
C GLY A 142 10.02 13.65 -16.03
N ALA A 143 10.93 13.29 -16.95
CA ALA A 143 10.63 12.90 -18.31
C ALA A 143 10.15 11.45 -18.41
N PHE A 144 10.79 10.57 -17.66
CA PHE A 144 10.50 9.13 -17.67
C PHE A 144 9.95 8.66 -16.33
N GLN A 145 8.97 7.76 -16.40
CA GLN A 145 8.36 7.14 -15.24
C GLN A 145 8.25 5.63 -15.47
N ARG A 146 8.61 4.85 -14.47
CA ARG A 146 8.51 3.39 -14.53
C ARG A 146 7.87 2.85 -13.26
N SER A 147 6.98 1.87 -13.44
CA SER A 147 6.43 1.12 -12.34
C SER A 147 7.43 0.07 -11.87
N CYS A 148 7.71 0.05 -10.58
CA CYS A 148 8.50 -0.99 -9.94
C CYS A 148 7.64 -2.26 -9.78
N LYS A 149 8.30 -3.42 -9.76
CA LYS A 149 7.64 -4.67 -9.36
C LYS A 149 7.34 -4.58 -7.87
N ILE A 150 6.09 -4.75 -7.53
CA ILE A 150 5.63 -4.88 -6.14
C ILE A 150 5.36 -6.34 -5.91
N ASP A 151 5.81 -6.83 -4.76
CA ASP A 151 5.47 -8.16 -4.28
C ASP A 151 3.97 -8.14 -3.93
N SER A 152 3.14 -8.67 -4.83
CA SER A 152 1.67 -8.64 -4.71
C SER A 152 1.14 -9.44 -3.52
N GLU A 153 1.99 -10.23 -2.87
CA GLU A 153 1.63 -10.99 -1.66
C GLU A 153 1.57 -10.13 -0.39
N LYS A 154 2.13 -8.91 -0.43
CA LYS A 154 2.10 -8.00 0.73
C LYS A 154 0.75 -7.30 0.85
N LYS A 155 -0.23 -8.09 1.27
CA LYS A 155 -1.54 -7.60 1.68
C LYS A 155 -1.55 -7.45 3.19
N ALA A 156 -2.17 -6.39 3.66
CA ALA A 156 -2.36 -6.17 5.07
C ALA A 156 -3.86 -6.04 5.34
N MET A 157 -4.33 -6.63 6.43
CA MET A 157 -5.73 -6.61 6.82
C MET A 157 -5.85 -5.95 8.18
N ILE A 158 -6.79 -5.01 8.28
CA ILE A 158 -7.18 -4.37 9.54
C ILE A 158 -8.62 -4.73 9.83
N PHE A 159 -8.88 -5.15 11.05
CA PHE A 159 -10.23 -5.42 11.55
C PHE A 159 -10.72 -4.21 12.35
N ILE A 160 -11.78 -3.56 11.87
CA ILE A 160 -12.44 -2.45 12.56
C ILE A 160 -13.58 -3.02 13.39
N MET A 161 -13.37 -3.01 14.71
CA MET A 161 -14.33 -3.54 15.67
C MET A 161 -15.37 -2.49 16.05
N PRO A 162 -16.61 -2.89 16.32
CA PRO A 162 -17.58 -1.98 16.89
C PRO A 162 -17.08 -1.50 18.26
N GLU A 163 -17.34 -0.24 18.57
CA GLU A 163 -17.13 0.31 19.90
C GLU A 163 -18.10 -0.42 20.85
N THR A 164 -17.60 -1.37 21.60
CA THR A 164 -18.35 -1.97 22.70
C THR A 164 -18.33 -1.00 23.85
N SER A 165 -19.32 -0.11 23.91
CA SER A 165 -19.60 0.61 25.14
C SER A 165 -19.96 -0.43 26.20
N MET A 166 -19.01 -0.75 27.06
CA MET A 166 -19.25 -1.54 28.28
C MET A 166 -20.01 -0.72 29.31
N GLU A 167 -20.76 0.30 28.90
CA GLU A 167 -21.67 0.98 29.80
C GLU A 167 -22.92 0.14 29.96
N GLY A 168 -22.95 -0.56 31.07
CA GLY A 168 -24.20 -0.90 31.75
C GLY A 168 -25.10 -2.00 31.14
N ARG A 169 -24.59 -2.93 30.37
CA ARG A 169 -25.32 -4.18 30.17
C ARG A 169 -25.01 -5.14 31.36
N SER A 170 -25.71 -4.92 32.47
CA SER A 170 -25.99 -6.03 33.35
C SER A 170 -26.63 -7.11 32.49
N PHE A 171 -25.92 -8.20 32.25
CA PHE A 171 -26.54 -9.39 31.69
C PHE A 171 -27.74 -9.69 32.60
N PRO A 172 -28.94 -9.91 32.04
CA PRO A 172 -30.02 -10.38 32.87
C PRO A 172 -29.51 -11.67 33.51
N GLU A 173 -29.39 -11.62 34.82
CA GLU A 173 -29.06 -12.78 35.63
C GLU A 173 -30.08 -13.84 35.25
N VAL A 174 -29.65 -14.84 34.52
CA VAL A 174 -30.48 -16.01 34.23
C VAL A 174 -30.61 -16.70 35.54
N GLN A 175 -31.64 -16.33 36.30
CA GLN A 175 -32.12 -17.13 37.43
C GLN A 175 -32.55 -18.47 36.86
N GLY A 176 -31.58 -19.37 36.77
CA GLY A 176 -31.82 -20.78 36.53
C GLY A 176 -32.62 -21.28 37.72
N ILE A 177 -33.89 -21.50 37.50
CA ILE A 177 -34.73 -22.28 38.41
C ILE A 177 -34.13 -23.67 38.40
N PHE A 178 -33.20 -23.91 39.31
CA PHE A 178 -32.85 -25.25 39.72
C PHE A 178 -34.02 -25.71 40.63
N LYS A 179 -34.95 -26.40 40.03
CA LYS A 179 -35.90 -27.22 40.77
C LYS A 179 -35.12 -28.40 41.30
N ASP A 180 -34.75 -28.33 42.57
CA ASP A 180 -34.36 -29.51 43.33
C ASP A 180 -35.56 -30.40 43.40
N GLU A 181 -35.64 -31.43 42.61
CA GLU A 181 -36.48 -32.60 42.86
C GLU A 181 -35.65 -33.61 43.67
N ASP A 182 -35.70 -33.46 44.99
CA ASP A 182 -35.51 -34.56 45.91
C ASP A 182 -36.59 -35.62 45.65
N GLY A 183 -36.17 -36.77 45.19
CA GLY A 183 -37.07 -37.87 44.87
C GLY A 183 -36.36 -39.21 44.81
N ASN A 184 -35.89 -39.67 45.97
CA ASN A 184 -35.84 -41.05 46.39
C ASN A 184 -36.44 -42.10 45.44
N SER A 185 -35.67 -43.09 44.98
CA SER A 185 -35.89 -44.52 45.10
C SER A 185 -34.93 -45.35 44.26
N ASP A 186 -34.05 -46.02 44.89
CA ASP A 186 -33.83 -47.44 44.97
C ASP A 186 -34.45 -48.34 43.87
N LYS A 187 -33.58 -49.07 43.20
CA LYS A 187 -33.61 -50.42 42.65
C LYS A 187 -32.78 -50.52 41.37
N ARG A 188 -31.57 -51.14 41.47
CA ARG A 188 -31.31 -52.56 41.17
C ARG A 188 -31.72 -52.97 39.74
N GLY A 189 -30.78 -53.36 39.00
CA GLY A 189 -30.94 -54.14 37.75
C GLY A 189 -29.74 -54.12 36.84
N ASP A 190 -28.89 -55.12 36.99
CA ASP A 190 -27.95 -55.63 36.00
C ASP A 190 -28.61 -55.70 34.63
N ASP A 191 -27.88 -55.38 33.61
CA ASP A 191 -27.71 -56.30 32.48
C ASP A 191 -26.60 -55.82 31.51
N ILE A 192 -25.63 -56.68 31.42
CA ILE A 192 -24.59 -56.82 30.39
C ILE A 192 -25.24 -57.26 29.08
N LEU A 193 -24.79 -56.72 27.95
CA LEU A 193 -24.65 -57.37 26.63
C LEU A 193 -24.13 -56.31 25.65
N ASP A 194 -22.87 -56.26 25.35
CA ASP A 194 -22.05 -57.00 24.39
C ASP A 194 -22.75 -57.26 23.04
N VAL A 195 -22.05 -56.95 22.00
CA VAL A 195 -22.02 -57.49 20.64
C VAL A 195 -22.03 -56.45 19.50
N SER A 196 -20.91 -56.47 18.81
CA SER A 196 -20.57 -56.33 17.40
C SER A 196 -20.19 -54.97 16.91
#